data_d2b8dd5fb6c6ac4e405764244a7eaafa
#
_entry.id   d2b8dd5fb6c6ac4e405764244a7eaafa
#
_cell.length_a   1.000
_cell.length_b   1.000
_cell.length_c   1.000
_cell.angle_alpha   90.00
_cell.angle_beta   90.00
_cell.angle_gamma   90.00
#
_symmetry.space_group_name_H-M   'P 1'
#
loop_
_entity.id
_entity.type
_entity.pdbx_description
1 polymer ?
#
loop_
_entity_poly.entity_id
_entity_poly.type
_entity_poly.pdbx_seq_one_letter_code
_entity_poly.pdbx_strand_id
1 'polypeptide(L)'
;MIASKQIAENYVETGRKKAELPMSHMLILGFFAGMFIALAGAGASVASAAMTNASASRIASALVFPAGLALVVCTGAELFTGNCLMTISALQKRISVGGLFKNLLFVYLGNLIGAIFVAVLFVYGHIPSLYGGDLAQVLLNTAVSKVTLTLPEVLCRAILCNVLVCIAVWAAMSSEQVSGKILALYPPVAIFILCGFEHCIANMFYIPAGLMIMGEYGLAAEGLTIGNFILNNLIPATIGNMIGGMLVIGGGYWLVYLRGTKNREIK
;
A
#
# COMPACT_ATOMS: atom_id res chain seq x y z
N MET A 1 -20.09 13.40 -10.11
CA MET A 1 -18.64 13.10 -10.16
C MET A 1 -17.87 14.40 -10.04
N ILE A 2 -16.91 14.50 -9.15
CA ILE A 2 -16.05 15.67 -8.96
C ILE A 2 -15.03 15.72 -10.11
N ALA A 3 -14.87 16.89 -10.74
CA ALA A 3 -13.93 17.08 -11.85
C ALA A 3 -12.47 16.95 -11.38
N SER A 4 -11.57 16.43 -12.22
CA SER A 4 -10.16 16.17 -11.84
C SER A 4 -9.42 17.42 -11.36
N LYS A 5 -9.70 18.62 -11.92
CA LYS A 5 -9.14 19.87 -11.43
C LYS A 5 -9.57 20.15 -9.99
N GLN A 6 -10.84 19.97 -9.67
CA GLN A 6 -11.36 20.15 -8.32
C GLN A 6 -10.79 19.12 -7.34
N ILE A 7 -10.55 17.89 -7.82
CA ILE A 7 -9.86 16.87 -7.00
C ILE A 7 -8.44 17.34 -6.66
N ALA A 8 -7.70 17.91 -7.63
CA ALA A 8 -6.36 18.46 -7.40
C ALA A 8 -6.38 19.59 -6.35
N GLU A 9 -7.33 20.52 -6.46
CA GLU A 9 -7.52 21.62 -5.50
C GLU A 9 -7.87 21.09 -4.11
N ASN A 10 -8.80 20.14 -4.01
CA ASN A 10 -9.19 19.50 -2.75
C ASN A 10 -8.02 18.73 -2.12
N TYR A 11 -7.16 18.10 -2.95
CA TYR A 11 -6.00 17.36 -2.43
C TYR A 11 -4.94 18.27 -1.83
N VAL A 12 -4.80 19.51 -2.33
CA VAL A 12 -3.92 20.52 -1.73
C VAL A 12 -4.27 20.73 -0.25
N GLU A 13 -5.54 20.87 0.06
CA GLU A 13 -6.03 21.05 1.43
C GLU A 13 -5.98 19.75 2.25
N THR A 14 -6.29 18.63 1.62
CA THR A 14 -6.16 17.30 2.25
C THR A 14 -4.72 17.05 2.70
N GLY A 15 -3.73 17.31 1.84
CA GLY A 15 -2.33 17.14 2.19
C GLY A 15 -1.86 18.11 3.29
N ARG A 16 -2.41 19.34 3.36
CA ARG A 16 -2.16 20.27 4.45
C ARG A 16 -2.63 19.66 5.79
N LYS A 17 -3.89 19.23 5.85
CA LYS A 17 -4.46 18.58 7.06
C LYS A 17 -3.64 17.37 7.51
N LYS A 18 -3.20 16.52 6.57
CA LYS A 18 -2.35 15.36 6.88
C LYS A 18 -0.98 15.77 7.44
N ALA A 19 -0.36 16.82 6.92
CA ALA A 19 0.94 17.31 7.41
C ALA A 19 0.84 17.93 8.82
N GLU A 20 -0.31 18.48 9.19
CA GLU A 20 -0.59 19.09 10.49
C GLU A 20 -0.98 18.07 11.58
N LEU A 21 -1.25 16.82 11.23
CA LEU A 21 -1.54 15.79 12.23
C LEU A 21 -0.42 15.68 13.28
N PRO A 22 -0.77 15.49 14.56
CA PRO A 22 0.20 15.11 15.59
C PRO A 22 0.90 13.80 15.22
N MET A 23 2.18 13.64 15.58
CA MET A 23 2.95 12.43 15.29
C MET A 23 2.29 11.16 15.84
N SER A 24 1.68 11.24 17.02
CA SER A 24 0.91 10.13 17.62
C SER A 24 -0.28 9.71 16.74
N HIS A 25 -0.99 10.68 16.15
CA HIS A 25 -2.11 10.38 15.25
C HIS A 25 -1.61 9.77 13.93
N MET A 26 -0.48 10.27 13.38
CA MET A 26 0.15 9.67 12.19
C MET A 26 0.52 8.20 12.44
N LEU A 27 1.10 7.89 13.63
CA LEU A 27 1.46 6.52 14.01
C LEU A 27 0.23 5.63 14.18
N ILE A 28 -0.79 6.09 14.92
CA ILE A 28 -2.00 5.28 15.20
C ILE A 28 -2.82 5.05 13.92
N LEU A 29 -3.06 6.10 13.13
CA LEU A 29 -3.78 5.95 11.85
C LEU A 29 -2.97 5.15 10.84
N GLY A 30 -1.62 5.28 10.89
CA GLY A 30 -0.71 4.43 10.14
C GLY A 30 -0.80 2.96 10.58
N PHE A 31 -0.83 2.68 11.87
CA PHE A 31 -1.02 1.32 12.40
C PHE A 31 -2.30 0.68 11.85
N PHE A 32 -3.43 1.40 11.87
CA PHE A 32 -4.67 0.88 11.31
C PHE A 32 -4.55 0.61 9.79
N ALA A 33 -3.94 1.50 9.03
CA ALA A 33 -3.78 1.28 7.59
C ALA A 33 -2.88 0.07 7.30
N GLY A 34 -1.76 -0.08 8.01
CA GLY A 34 -0.89 -1.25 7.92
C GLY A 34 -1.63 -2.55 8.24
N MET A 35 -2.43 -2.54 9.30
CA MET A 35 -3.30 -3.66 9.69
C MET A 35 -4.33 -3.99 8.59
N PHE A 36 -5.01 -3.00 8.01
CA PHE A 36 -6.02 -3.23 6.97
C PHE A 36 -5.40 -3.81 5.68
N ILE A 37 -4.24 -3.31 5.27
CA ILE A 37 -3.53 -3.86 4.10
C ILE A 37 -3.04 -5.29 4.39
N ALA A 38 -2.55 -5.56 5.60
CA ALA A 38 -2.13 -6.89 6.01
C ALA A 38 -3.31 -7.88 6.04
N LEU A 39 -4.46 -7.50 6.61
CA LEU A 39 -5.68 -8.31 6.61
C LEU A 39 -6.18 -8.60 5.19
N ALA A 40 -6.08 -7.62 4.29
CA ALA A 40 -6.42 -7.82 2.87
C ALA A 40 -5.45 -8.80 2.20
N GLY A 41 -4.15 -8.71 2.50
CA GLY A 41 -3.14 -9.66 2.04
C GLY A 41 -3.38 -11.08 2.57
N ALA A 42 -3.70 -11.20 3.86
CA ALA A 42 -4.08 -12.46 4.48
C ALA A 42 -5.31 -13.07 3.82
N GLY A 43 -6.40 -12.28 3.68
CA GLY A 43 -7.62 -12.72 3.03
C GLY A 43 -7.43 -13.13 1.56
N ALA A 44 -6.61 -12.37 0.81
CA ALA A 44 -6.26 -12.69 -0.56
C ALA A 44 -5.49 -14.02 -0.65
N SER A 45 -4.57 -14.28 0.29
CA SER A 45 -3.83 -15.55 0.38
C SER A 45 -4.75 -16.71 0.69
N VAL A 46 -5.66 -16.55 1.67
CA VAL A 46 -6.66 -17.59 2.02
C VAL A 46 -7.56 -17.89 0.82
N ALA A 47 -8.05 -16.86 0.12
CA ALA A 47 -8.94 -17.05 -1.02
C ALA A 47 -8.30 -17.77 -2.20
N SER A 48 -6.97 -17.74 -2.30
CA SER A 48 -6.23 -18.26 -3.46
C SER A 48 -5.44 -19.56 -3.19
N ALA A 49 -5.18 -19.90 -1.91
CA ALA A 49 -4.23 -20.95 -1.53
C ALA A 49 -4.61 -22.35 -2.04
N ALA A 50 -5.89 -22.71 -2.03
CA ALA A 50 -6.36 -24.01 -2.47
C ALA A 50 -6.64 -24.11 -3.98
N MET A 51 -6.36 -23.05 -4.75
CA MET A 51 -6.63 -23.02 -6.18
C MET A 51 -5.45 -23.57 -6.97
N THR A 52 -5.68 -24.62 -7.76
CA THR A 52 -4.65 -25.26 -8.62
C THR A 52 -4.40 -24.49 -9.92
N ASN A 53 -5.38 -23.74 -10.42
CA ASN A 53 -5.22 -22.92 -11.62
C ASN A 53 -4.60 -21.57 -11.25
N ALA A 54 -3.40 -21.30 -11.76
CA ALA A 54 -2.62 -20.09 -11.45
C ALA A 54 -3.35 -18.78 -11.80
N SER A 55 -4.08 -18.74 -12.93
CA SER A 55 -4.85 -17.54 -13.31
C SER A 55 -6.04 -17.33 -12.39
N ALA A 56 -6.77 -18.39 -12.03
CA ALA A 56 -7.89 -18.32 -11.09
C ALA A 56 -7.42 -17.89 -9.70
N SER A 57 -6.30 -18.42 -9.21
CA SER A 57 -5.66 -18.03 -7.95
C SER A 57 -5.33 -16.52 -7.93
N ARG A 58 -4.74 -15.98 -9.00
CA ARG A 58 -4.46 -14.55 -9.10
C ARG A 58 -5.73 -13.70 -9.16
N ILE A 59 -6.76 -14.14 -9.88
CA ILE A 59 -8.06 -13.45 -9.93
C ILE A 59 -8.70 -13.44 -8.54
N ALA A 60 -8.71 -14.55 -7.82
CA ALA A 60 -9.27 -14.62 -6.46
C ALA A 60 -8.54 -13.64 -5.51
N SER A 61 -7.21 -13.60 -5.56
CA SER A 61 -6.43 -12.62 -4.77
C SER A 61 -6.78 -11.18 -5.15
N ALA A 62 -6.91 -10.89 -6.44
CA ALA A 62 -7.23 -9.56 -6.96
C ALA A 62 -8.66 -9.10 -6.62
N LEU A 63 -9.59 -10.03 -6.43
CA LEU A 63 -10.95 -9.73 -5.97
C LEU A 63 -11.03 -9.39 -4.48
N VAL A 64 -10.17 -9.97 -3.65
CA VAL A 64 -10.22 -9.78 -2.19
C VAL A 64 -9.39 -8.58 -1.72
N PHE A 65 -8.19 -8.42 -2.26
CA PHE A 65 -7.21 -7.44 -1.77
C PHE A 65 -7.70 -5.97 -1.78
N PRO A 66 -8.53 -5.50 -2.75
CA PRO A 66 -9.02 -4.12 -2.75
C PRO A 66 -9.78 -3.71 -1.49
N ALA A 67 -10.32 -4.67 -0.72
CA ALA A 67 -10.96 -4.42 0.56
C ALA A 67 -10.04 -3.67 1.54
N GLY A 68 -8.72 -3.91 1.49
CA GLY A 68 -7.75 -3.22 2.34
C GLY A 68 -7.71 -1.73 2.10
N LEU A 69 -7.61 -1.30 0.83
CA LEU A 69 -7.62 0.13 0.50
C LEU A 69 -9.01 0.75 0.74
N ALA A 70 -10.07 -0.01 0.53
CA ALA A 70 -11.43 0.44 0.85
C ALA A 70 -11.56 0.76 2.35
N LEU A 71 -11.07 -0.12 3.23
CA LEU A 71 -11.03 0.14 4.67
C LEU A 71 -10.19 1.39 4.98
N VAL A 72 -8.99 1.52 4.43
CA VAL A 72 -8.13 2.70 4.62
C VAL A 72 -8.86 3.99 4.28
N VAL A 73 -9.47 4.05 3.09
CA VAL A 73 -10.14 5.27 2.59
C VAL A 73 -11.43 5.58 3.38
N CYS A 74 -12.23 4.55 3.68
CA CYS A 74 -13.53 4.75 4.33
C CYS A 74 -13.41 5.02 5.83
N THR A 75 -12.34 4.60 6.50
CA THR A 75 -12.13 4.83 7.93
C THR A 75 -11.20 6.01 8.24
N GLY A 76 -10.58 6.61 7.22
CA GLY A 76 -9.66 7.73 7.40
C GLY A 76 -8.28 7.31 7.94
N ALA A 77 -7.88 6.06 7.75
CA ALA A 77 -6.53 5.60 8.11
C ALA A 77 -5.46 6.18 7.17
N GLU A 78 -4.22 6.24 7.63
CA GLU A 78 -3.12 6.88 6.93
C GLU A 78 -2.21 5.83 6.28
N LEU A 79 -2.18 5.79 4.95
CA LEU A 79 -1.38 4.85 4.18
C LEU A 79 -0.22 5.58 3.49
N PHE A 80 1.02 5.14 3.74
CA PHE A 80 2.24 5.72 3.18
C PHE A 80 2.18 5.91 1.66
N THR A 81 1.78 4.87 0.94
CA THR A 81 1.72 4.88 -0.53
C THR A 81 0.68 5.88 -1.06
N GLY A 82 -0.49 5.98 -0.42
CA GLY A 82 -1.49 7.00 -0.75
C GLY A 82 -1.04 8.41 -0.37
N ASN A 83 -0.28 8.56 0.72
CA ASN A 83 0.23 9.85 1.18
C ASN A 83 1.36 10.40 0.28
N CYS A 84 1.93 9.61 -0.62
CA CYS A 84 2.81 10.11 -1.68
C CYS A 84 2.15 11.22 -2.51
N LEU A 85 0.83 11.24 -2.64
CA LEU A 85 0.09 12.33 -3.29
C LEU A 85 0.21 13.68 -2.56
N MET A 86 0.63 13.73 -1.28
CA MET A 86 0.91 14.98 -0.56
C MET A 86 1.98 15.83 -1.25
N THR A 87 2.74 15.26 -2.18
CA THR A 87 3.63 16.00 -3.09
C THR A 87 2.89 17.13 -3.82
N ILE A 88 1.61 16.96 -4.14
CA ILE A 88 0.77 18.02 -4.75
C ILE A 88 0.71 19.25 -3.83
N SER A 89 0.50 19.05 -2.52
CA SER A 89 0.44 20.12 -1.54
C SER A 89 1.80 20.77 -1.31
N ALA A 90 2.89 19.98 -1.38
CA ALA A 90 4.26 20.49 -1.26
C ALA A 90 4.65 21.32 -2.49
N LEU A 91 4.35 20.87 -3.72
CA LEU A 91 4.58 21.60 -4.95
C LEU A 91 3.75 22.89 -5.02
N GLN A 92 2.56 22.88 -4.43
CA GLN A 92 1.71 24.09 -4.29
C GLN A 92 2.14 24.98 -3.11
N LYS A 93 3.23 24.64 -2.41
CA LYS A 93 3.79 25.38 -1.28
C LYS A 93 2.83 25.55 -0.09
N ARG A 94 1.87 24.64 0.07
CA ARG A 94 0.94 24.64 1.22
C ARG A 94 1.49 23.85 2.41
N ILE A 95 2.47 23.00 2.18
CA ILE A 95 3.25 22.31 3.21
C ILE A 95 4.73 22.41 2.88
N SER A 96 5.58 22.32 3.91
CA SER A 96 7.02 22.23 3.71
C SER A 96 7.42 20.82 3.27
N VAL A 97 8.56 20.70 2.59
CA VAL A 97 9.16 19.41 2.25
C VAL A 97 9.43 18.60 3.53
N GLY A 98 9.89 19.24 4.60
CA GLY A 98 10.07 18.60 5.89
C GLY A 98 8.75 18.08 6.49
N GLY A 99 7.65 18.80 6.33
CA GLY A 99 6.31 18.36 6.74
C GLY A 99 5.81 17.14 5.95
N LEU A 100 6.08 17.10 4.65
CA LEU A 100 5.80 15.95 3.81
C LEU A 100 6.55 14.70 4.29
N PHE A 101 7.87 14.78 4.43
CA PHE A 101 8.69 13.63 4.83
C PHE A 101 8.46 13.22 6.29
N LYS A 102 8.15 14.17 7.18
CA LYS A 102 7.70 13.87 8.54
C LYS A 102 6.44 12.98 8.52
N ASN A 103 5.41 13.37 7.78
CA ASN A 103 4.19 12.57 7.66
C ASN A 103 4.49 11.18 7.10
N LEU A 104 5.21 11.11 5.97
CA LEU A 104 5.56 9.85 5.32
C LEU A 104 6.31 8.91 6.28
N LEU A 105 7.27 9.42 7.06
CA LEU A 105 8.05 8.62 8.01
C LEU A 105 7.17 8.04 9.13
N PHE A 106 6.40 8.87 9.83
CA PHE A 106 5.59 8.40 10.96
C PHE A 106 4.46 7.47 10.52
N VAL A 107 3.84 7.76 9.37
CA VAL A 107 2.83 6.88 8.78
C VAL A 107 3.46 5.54 8.35
N TYR A 108 4.64 5.56 7.73
CA TYR A 108 5.37 4.34 7.34
C TYR A 108 5.69 3.45 8.53
N LEU A 109 6.18 4.03 9.62
CA LEU A 109 6.44 3.29 10.86
C LEU A 109 5.15 2.71 11.46
N GLY A 110 4.07 3.49 11.46
CA GLY A 110 2.76 2.99 11.86
C GLY A 110 2.30 1.82 10.99
N ASN A 111 2.40 1.95 9.65
CA ASN A 111 2.05 0.88 8.72
C ASN A 111 2.87 -0.40 9.00
N LEU A 112 4.18 -0.28 9.23
CA LEU A 112 5.05 -1.41 9.55
C LEU A 112 4.59 -2.13 10.82
N ILE A 113 4.35 -1.37 11.92
CA ILE A 113 3.89 -1.96 13.18
C ILE A 113 2.54 -2.66 13.01
N GLY A 114 1.59 -2.03 12.29
CA GLY A 114 0.28 -2.61 12.04
C GLY A 114 0.33 -3.89 11.18
N ALA A 115 1.18 -3.92 10.16
CA ALA A 115 1.35 -5.08 9.31
C ALA A 115 2.01 -6.26 10.07
N ILE A 116 3.06 -6.00 10.86
CA ILE A 116 3.70 -7.02 11.69
C ILE A 116 2.74 -7.54 12.76
N PHE A 117 1.94 -6.67 13.38
CA PHE A 117 0.92 -7.07 14.35
C PHE A 117 -0.04 -8.12 13.77
N VAL A 118 -0.53 -7.89 12.56
CA VAL A 118 -1.39 -8.88 11.88
C VAL A 118 -0.61 -10.15 11.54
N ALA A 119 0.64 -10.04 11.06
CA ALA A 119 1.46 -11.21 10.75
C ALA A 119 1.65 -12.12 11.99
N VAL A 120 1.95 -11.53 13.15
CA VAL A 120 2.07 -12.25 14.43
C VAL A 120 0.77 -12.97 14.78
N LEU A 121 -0.35 -12.24 14.81
CA LEU A 121 -1.64 -12.87 15.17
C LEU A 121 -2.08 -13.94 14.17
N PHE A 122 -1.79 -13.73 12.88
CA PHE A 122 -2.15 -14.66 11.82
C PHE A 122 -1.36 -15.98 11.90
N VAL A 123 -0.04 -15.87 12.11
CA VAL A 123 0.83 -17.04 12.14
C VAL A 123 0.67 -17.83 13.45
N TYR A 124 0.74 -17.17 14.61
CA TYR A 124 0.59 -17.82 15.91
C TYR A 124 -0.87 -18.15 16.25
N GLY A 125 -1.84 -17.59 15.55
CA GLY A 125 -3.23 -18.06 15.54
C GLY A 125 -3.44 -19.33 14.70
N HIS A 126 -2.37 -19.91 14.14
CA HIS A 126 -2.35 -21.10 13.29
C HIS A 126 -3.28 -21.06 12.07
N ILE A 127 -3.61 -19.84 11.58
CA ILE A 127 -4.41 -19.69 10.36
C ILE A 127 -3.70 -20.29 9.13
N PRO A 128 -2.34 -20.23 8.99
CA PRO A 128 -1.64 -20.90 7.90
C PRO A 128 -1.83 -22.42 7.83
N SER A 129 -2.37 -23.08 8.87
CA SER A 129 -2.73 -24.51 8.85
C SER A 129 -3.96 -24.84 7.99
N LEU A 130 -4.70 -23.81 7.52
CA LEU A 130 -5.82 -24.02 6.61
C LEU A 130 -5.39 -24.79 5.36
N TYR A 131 -6.33 -25.54 4.81
CA TYR A 131 -6.13 -26.40 3.63
C TYR A 131 -5.02 -27.45 3.84
N GLY A 132 -4.93 -28.01 5.04
CA GLY A 132 -3.92 -29.02 5.37
C GLY A 132 -2.49 -28.49 5.41
N GLY A 133 -2.30 -27.16 5.52
CA GLY A 133 -1.00 -26.49 5.52
C GLY A 133 -0.62 -25.85 4.17
N ASP A 134 -1.42 -26.00 3.12
CA ASP A 134 -1.13 -25.39 1.82
C ASP A 134 -1.02 -23.87 1.92
N LEU A 135 -1.79 -23.23 2.80
CA LEU A 135 -1.71 -21.79 3.02
C LEU A 135 -0.34 -21.34 3.55
N ALA A 136 0.27 -22.14 4.46
CA ALA A 136 1.62 -21.87 4.94
C ALA A 136 2.63 -21.89 3.79
N GLN A 137 2.53 -22.89 2.92
CA GLN A 137 3.43 -23.03 1.76
C GLN A 137 3.24 -21.88 0.76
N VAL A 138 2.00 -21.45 0.50
CA VAL A 138 1.70 -20.33 -0.39
C VAL A 138 2.28 -19.03 0.15
N LEU A 139 2.12 -18.74 1.44
CA LEU A 139 2.69 -17.56 2.08
C LEU A 139 4.23 -17.57 2.06
N LEU A 140 4.82 -18.73 2.34
CA LEU A 140 6.27 -18.92 2.30
C LEU A 140 6.81 -18.66 0.90
N ASN A 141 6.21 -19.28 -0.13
CA ASN A 141 6.57 -19.09 -1.53
C ASN A 141 6.41 -17.63 -1.97
N THR A 142 5.35 -16.97 -1.49
CA THR A 142 5.13 -15.54 -1.75
C THR A 142 6.25 -14.68 -1.15
N ALA A 143 6.65 -14.94 0.09
CA ALA A 143 7.73 -14.23 0.75
C ALA A 143 9.08 -14.43 0.04
N VAL A 144 9.40 -15.67 -0.32
CA VAL A 144 10.62 -16.00 -1.09
C VAL A 144 10.64 -15.27 -2.42
N SER A 145 9.54 -15.35 -3.19
CA SER A 145 9.47 -14.69 -4.51
C SER A 145 9.73 -13.19 -4.46
N LYS A 146 9.39 -12.54 -3.34
CA LYS A 146 9.59 -11.09 -3.14
C LYS A 146 11.03 -10.72 -2.82
N VAL A 147 11.75 -11.54 -2.09
CA VAL A 147 13.15 -11.26 -1.70
C VAL A 147 14.17 -11.74 -2.74
N THR A 148 13.73 -12.52 -3.73
CA THR A 148 14.57 -13.05 -4.83
C THR A 148 14.50 -12.25 -6.12
N LEU A 149 13.62 -11.23 -6.19
CA LEU A 149 13.58 -10.30 -7.32
C LEU A 149 14.89 -9.52 -7.43
N THR A 150 15.31 -9.28 -8.65
CA THR A 150 16.43 -8.37 -8.94
C THR A 150 16.05 -6.91 -8.65
N LEU A 151 17.02 -6.05 -8.36
CA LEU A 151 16.77 -4.64 -8.07
C LEU A 151 15.94 -3.92 -9.17
N PRO A 152 16.22 -4.08 -10.49
CA PRO A 152 15.38 -3.49 -11.53
C PRO A 152 13.93 -4.00 -11.51
N GLU A 153 13.73 -5.29 -11.25
CA GLU A 153 12.38 -5.88 -11.17
C GLU A 153 11.58 -5.28 -10.01
N VAL A 154 12.17 -5.20 -8.81
CA VAL A 154 11.50 -4.58 -7.65
C VAL A 154 11.16 -3.14 -7.95
N LEU A 155 12.11 -2.34 -8.46
CA LEU A 155 11.88 -0.93 -8.76
C LEU A 155 10.76 -0.72 -9.78
N CYS A 156 10.81 -1.41 -10.92
CA CYS A 156 9.78 -1.28 -11.95
C CYS A 156 8.39 -1.68 -11.45
N ARG A 157 8.29 -2.83 -10.77
CA ARG A 157 7.03 -3.30 -10.19
C ARG A 157 6.50 -2.36 -9.11
N ALA A 158 7.39 -1.78 -8.31
CA ALA A 158 7.01 -0.84 -7.26
C ALA A 158 6.55 0.52 -7.82
N ILE A 159 7.19 1.03 -8.87
CA ILE A 159 6.74 2.25 -9.56
C ILE A 159 5.32 2.04 -10.09
N LEU A 160 5.09 0.97 -10.86
CA LEU A 160 3.78 0.66 -11.43
C LEU A 160 2.71 0.43 -10.34
N CYS A 161 3.09 -0.20 -9.23
CA CYS A 161 2.19 -0.41 -8.10
C CYS A 161 1.66 0.92 -7.56
N ASN A 162 2.54 1.86 -7.22
CA ASN A 162 2.08 3.10 -6.59
C ASN A 162 1.51 4.12 -7.57
N VAL A 163 1.78 3.99 -8.86
CA VAL A 163 0.96 4.65 -9.89
C VAL A 163 -0.50 4.24 -9.73
N LEU A 164 -0.80 2.94 -9.61
CA LEU A 164 -2.16 2.45 -9.49
C LEU A 164 -2.79 2.75 -8.11
N VAL A 165 -2.03 2.66 -7.01
CA VAL A 165 -2.54 3.02 -5.68
C VAL A 165 -2.89 4.51 -5.61
N CYS A 166 -2.05 5.39 -6.14
CA CYS A 166 -2.34 6.83 -6.17
C CYS A 166 -3.53 7.15 -7.09
N ILE A 167 -3.65 6.47 -8.24
CA ILE A 167 -4.85 6.58 -9.09
C ILE A 167 -6.09 6.08 -8.35
N ALA A 168 -6.01 4.99 -7.58
CA ALA A 168 -7.13 4.48 -6.79
C ALA A 168 -7.61 5.52 -5.75
N VAL A 169 -6.68 6.13 -5.02
CA VAL A 169 -7.00 7.21 -4.06
C VAL A 169 -7.60 8.41 -4.77
N TRP A 170 -7.02 8.82 -5.89
CA TRP A 170 -7.53 9.91 -6.72
C TRP A 170 -8.94 9.64 -7.23
N ALA A 171 -9.17 8.46 -7.78
CA ALA A 171 -10.49 8.03 -8.29
C ALA A 171 -11.53 7.98 -7.17
N ALA A 172 -11.16 7.51 -5.98
CA ALA A 172 -12.06 7.53 -4.82
C ALA A 172 -12.50 8.94 -4.43
N MET A 173 -11.65 9.96 -4.63
CA MET A 173 -12.01 11.36 -4.37
C MET A 173 -12.98 11.94 -5.40
N SER A 174 -13.25 11.26 -6.52
CA SER A 174 -14.25 11.68 -7.50
C SER A 174 -15.69 11.48 -7.05
N SER A 175 -15.90 10.75 -5.94
CA SER A 175 -17.21 10.48 -5.36
C SER A 175 -17.27 10.90 -3.89
N GLU A 176 -18.43 11.41 -3.47
CA GLU A 176 -18.75 11.69 -2.06
C GLU A 176 -19.39 10.47 -1.37
N GLN A 177 -20.02 9.60 -2.15
CA GLN A 177 -20.69 8.40 -1.65
C GLN A 177 -19.69 7.27 -1.40
N VAL A 178 -19.85 6.54 -0.29
CA VAL A 178 -18.98 5.42 0.09
C VAL A 178 -18.94 4.34 -1.00
N SER A 179 -20.08 3.95 -1.53
CA SER A 179 -20.17 2.98 -2.63
C SER A 179 -19.40 3.43 -3.88
N GLY A 180 -19.53 4.70 -4.24
CA GLY A 180 -18.80 5.27 -5.37
C GLY A 180 -17.30 5.30 -5.15
N LYS A 181 -16.83 5.59 -3.92
CA LYS A 181 -15.41 5.52 -3.56
C LYS A 181 -14.87 4.10 -3.70
N ILE A 182 -15.59 3.12 -3.15
CA ILE A 182 -15.20 1.71 -3.22
C ILE A 182 -15.13 1.23 -4.67
N LEU A 183 -16.14 1.50 -5.49
CA LEU A 183 -16.17 1.12 -6.90
C LEU A 183 -15.02 1.78 -7.70
N ALA A 184 -14.71 3.04 -7.42
CA ALA A 184 -13.66 3.78 -8.12
C ALA A 184 -12.24 3.29 -7.80
N LEU A 185 -11.96 2.94 -6.54
CA LEU A 185 -10.63 2.46 -6.13
C LEU A 185 -10.40 0.99 -6.48
N TYR A 186 -11.46 0.20 -6.67
CA TYR A 186 -11.37 -1.24 -6.82
C TYR A 186 -10.56 -1.67 -8.05
N PRO A 187 -10.84 -1.18 -9.29
CA PRO A 187 -10.15 -1.66 -10.48
C PRO A 187 -8.64 -1.42 -10.47
N PRO A 188 -8.11 -0.23 -10.11
CA PRO A 188 -6.66 -0.04 -10.06
C PRO A 188 -5.97 -0.97 -9.05
N VAL A 189 -6.61 -1.22 -7.89
CA VAL A 189 -6.06 -2.13 -6.87
C VAL A 189 -6.09 -3.57 -7.35
N ALA A 190 -7.19 -4.01 -7.97
CA ALA A 190 -7.28 -5.34 -8.54
C ALA A 190 -6.22 -5.58 -9.63
N ILE A 191 -5.96 -4.59 -10.48
CA ILE A 191 -4.93 -4.68 -11.53
C ILE A 191 -3.54 -4.85 -10.92
N PHE A 192 -3.15 -4.09 -9.88
CA PHE A 192 -1.81 -4.23 -9.35
C PHE A 192 -1.57 -5.60 -8.70
N ILE A 193 -2.58 -6.19 -8.05
CA ILE A 193 -2.49 -7.56 -7.51
C ILE A 193 -2.40 -8.58 -8.64
N LEU A 194 -3.26 -8.45 -9.65
CA LEU A 194 -3.28 -9.35 -10.80
C LEU A 194 -1.94 -9.39 -11.53
N CYS A 195 -1.30 -8.23 -11.69
CA CYS A 195 0.00 -8.08 -12.34
C CYS A 195 1.20 -8.45 -11.44
N GLY A 196 0.99 -8.67 -10.14
CA GLY A 196 2.08 -9.01 -9.21
C GLY A 196 3.04 -7.86 -8.98
N PHE A 197 2.54 -6.64 -8.86
CA PHE A 197 3.34 -5.45 -8.57
C PHE A 197 3.74 -5.39 -7.09
N GLU A 198 4.81 -4.63 -6.78
CA GLU A 198 5.41 -4.58 -5.45
C GLU A 198 4.91 -3.40 -4.62
N HIS A 199 4.16 -3.71 -3.57
CA HIS A 199 3.63 -2.74 -2.61
C HIS A 199 4.38 -2.85 -1.29
N CYS A 200 5.19 -1.84 -0.94
CA CYS A 200 6.07 -1.90 0.24
C CYS A 200 5.29 -2.23 1.53
N ILE A 201 4.09 -1.68 1.73
CA ILE A 201 3.29 -1.93 2.95
C ILE A 201 2.71 -3.34 2.98
N ALA A 202 2.27 -3.89 1.83
CA ALA A 202 1.84 -5.29 1.77
C ALA A 202 3.01 -6.24 2.05
N ASN A 203 4.21 -5.89 1.58
CA ASN A 203 5.42 -6.67 1.83
C ASN A 203 5.82 -6.70 3.31
N MET A 204 5.45 -5.69 4.09
CA MET A 204 5.59 -5.67 5.56
C MET A 204 4.72 -6.73 6.28
N PHE A 205 3.74 -7.30 5.60
CA PHE A 205 2.99 -8.47 6.07
C PHE A 205 3.55 -9.76 5.49
N TYR A 206 3.63 -9.87 4.15
CA TYR A 206 3.97 -11.13 3.48
C TYR A 206 5.33 -11.69 3.89
N ILE A 207 6.36 -10.83 3.94
CA ILE A 207 7.72 -11.31 4.21
C ILE A 207 7.92 -11.63 5.69
N PRO A 208 7.52 -10.80 6.67
CA PRO A 208 7.54 -11.19 8.06
C PRO A 208 6.69 -12.41 8.39
N ALA A 209 5.50 -12.56 7.79
CA ALA A 209 4.69 -13.77 7.96
C ALA A 209 5.43 -15.01 7.44
N GLY A 210 6.07 -14.95 6.27
CA GLY A 210 6.91 -16.04 5.76
C GLY A 210 8.07 -16.39 6.68
N LEU A 211 8.77 -15.39 7.25
CA LEU A 211 9.84 -15.59 8.22
C LEU A 211 9.34 -16.29 9.50
N MET A 212 8.17 -15.92 10.01
CA MET A 212 7.57 -16.56 11.18
C MET A 212 7.11 -18.00 10.87
N ILE A 213 6.55 -18.22 9.67
CA ILE A 213 6.12 -19.55 9.21
C ILE A 213 7.30 -20.52 9.16
N MET A 214 8.49 -20.10 8.75
CA MET A 214 9.69 -20.96 8.79
C MET A 214 9.93 -21.53 10.19
N GLY A 215 9.87 -20.68 11.23
CA GLY A 215 10.09 -21.11 12.61
C GLY A 215 8.93 -21.93 13.15
N GLU A 216 7.69 -21.47 12.99
CA GLU A 216 6.49 -22.07 13.61
C GLU A 216 6.09 -23.39 12.97
N TYR A 217 6.27 -23.51 11.64
CA TYR A 217 5.87 -24.71 10.88
C TYR A 217 7.04 -25.62 10.50
N GLY A 218 8.26 -25.29 10.91
CA GLY A 218 9.46 -26.06 10.59
C GLY A 218 9.77 -26.12 9.08
N LEU A 219 9.33 -25.13 8.32
CA LEU A 219 9.56 -25.05 6.88
C LEU A 219 10.87 -24.30 6.59
N ALA A 220 11.62 -24.75 5.59
CA ALA A 220 12.85 -24.11 5.16
C ALA A 220 12.62 -23.31 3.86
N ALA A 221 13.22 -22.14 3.77
CA ALA A 221 13.21 -21.32 2.56
C ALA A 221 14.57 -20.63 2.37
N GLU A 222 15.28 -20.98 1.33
CA GLU A 222 16.57 -20.38 1.01
C GLU A 222 16.40 -18.91 0.65
N GLY A 223 17.30 -18.06 1.14
CA GLY A 223 17.30 -16.63 0.86
C GLY A 223 16.27 -15.81 1.63
N LEU A 224 15.33 -16.42 2.34
CA LEU A 224 14.36 -15.68 3.15
C LEU A 224 14.96 -15.29 4.50
N THR A 225 15.50 -14.08 4.60
CA THR A 225 16.15 -13.52 5.78
C THR A 225 15.67 -12.11 6.05
N ILE A 226 15.84 -11.62 7.28
CA ILE A 226 15.56 -10.21 7.63
C ILE A 226 16.43 -9.25 6.80
N GLY A 227 17.69 -9.59 6.55
CA GLY A 227 18.57 -8.81 5.70
C GLY A 227 18.03 -8.66 4.27
N ASN A 228 17.63 -9.75 3.64
CA ASN A 228 17.07 -9.74 2.29
C ASN A 228 15.68 -9.07 2.26
N PHE A 229 14.87 -9.21 3.32
CA PHE A 229 13.64 -8.43 3.45
C PHE A 229 13.89 -6.94 3.35
N ILE A 230 14.86 -6.42 4.11
CA ILE A 230 15.15 -5.00 4.16
C ILE A 230 15.84 -4.51 2.88
N LEU A 231 16.93 -5.17 2.49
CA LEU A 231 17.84 -4.68 1.43
C LEU A 231 17.36 -5.02 0.03
N ASN A 232 16.83 -6.23 -0.18
CA ASN A 232 16.44 -6.68 -1.52
C ASN A 232 14.98 -6.36 -1.86
N ASN A 233 14.14 -6.11 -0.85
CA ASN A 233 12.71 -5.81 -1.12
C ASN A 233 12.25 -4.48 -0.51
N LEU A 234 12.27 -4.31 0.81
CA LEU A 234 11.57 -3.21 1.47
C LEU A 234 12.10 -1.83 1.02
N ILE A 235 13.41 -1.63 1.04
CA ILE A 235 14.02 -0.36 0.63
C ILE A 235 13.76 -0.07 -0.86
N PRO A 236 14.10 -0.95 -1.81
CA PRO A 236 13.85 -0.67 -3.22
C PRO A 236 12.37 -0.56 -3.58
N ALA A 237 11.49 -1.36 -2.96
CA ALA A 237 10.05 -1.22 -3.15
C ALA A 237 9.52 0.13 -2.64
N THR A 238 10.02 0.60 -1.49
CA THR A 238 9.67 1.92 -0.95
C THR A 238 10.08 3.04 -1.90
N ILE A 239 11.33 3.00 -2.39
CA ILE A 239 11.83 4.00 -3.35
C ILE A 239 10.99 3.97 -4.65
N GLY A 240 10.74 2.80 -5.21
CA GLY A 240 9.91 2.67 -6.41
C GLY A 240 8.48 3.18 -6.18
N ASN A 241 7.86 2.85 -5.04
CA ASN A 241 6.54 3.37 -4.69
C ASN A 241 6.55 4.92 -4.56
N MET A 242 7.59 5.50 -3.95
CA MET A 242 7.71 6.96 -3.89
C MET A 242 7.82 7.58 -5.30
N ILE A 243 8.63 7.02 -6.18
CA ILE A 243 8.76 7.49 -7.57
C ILE A 243 7.40 7.46 -8.27
N GLY A 244 6.69 6.32 -8.24
CA GLY A 244 5.39 6.17 -8.87
C GLY A 244 4.33 7.13 -8.33
N GLY A 245 4.24 7.25 -7.01
CA GLY A 245 3.24 8.11 -6.36
C GLY A 245 3.57 9.59 -6.38
N MET A 246 4.81 9.95 -6.00
CA MET A 246 5.20 11.36 -5.85
C MET A 246 5.51 12.02 -7.18
N LEU A 247 6.33 11.39 -8.03
CA LEU A 247 6.80 12.02 -9.27
C LEU A 247 5.82 11.80 -10.41
N VAL A 248 5.40 10.55 -10.65
CA VAL A 248 4.54 10.24 -11.80
C VAL A 248 3.13 10.79 -11.58
N ILE A 249 2.44 10.42 -10.51
CA ILE A 249 1.04 10.81 -10.30
C ILE A 249 0.94 12.17 -9.63
N GLY A 250 1.57 12.37 -8.47
CA GLY A 250 1.50 13.64 -7.75
C GLY A 250 2.06 14.80 -8.57
N GLY A 251 3.26 14.64 -9.12
CA GLY A 251 3.91 15.64 -9.99
C GLY A 251 3.16 15.85 -11.30
N GLY A 252 2.73 14.76 -11.95
CA GLY A 252 1.98 14.82 -13.21
C GLY A 252 0.67 15.59 -13.07
N TYR A 253 -0.15 15.26 -12.08
CA TYR A 253 -1.43 15.96 -11.86
C TYR A 253 -1.26 17.41 -11.39
N TRP A 254 -0.22 17.69 -10.59
CA TRP A 254 0.12 19.06 -10.25
C TRP A 254 0.51 19.87 -11.50
N LEU A 255 1.33 19.33 -12.40
CA LEU A 255 1.74 20.00 -13.63
C LEU A 255 0.54 20.35 -14.51
N VAL A 256 -0.42 19.44 -14.64
CA VAL A 256 -1.60 19.63 -15.52
C VAL A 256 -2.62 20.60 -14.92
N TYR A 257 -2.93 20.47 -13.62
CA TYR A 257 -4.09 21.13 -13.05
C TYR A 257 -3.77 22.36 -12.19
N LEU A 258 -2.55 22.43 -11.61
CA LEU A 258 -2.23 23.43 -10.59
C LEU A 258 -1.05 24.34 -10.93
N ARG A 259 -0.16 23.91 -11.84
CA ARG A 259 0.99 24.74 -12.23
C ARG A 259 0.53 26.06 -12.85
N GLY A 260 1.01 27.19 -12.29
CA GLY A 260 0.66 28.52 -12.75
C GLY A 260 -0.67 29.08 -12.22
N THR A 261 -1.45 28.28 -11.46
CA THR A 261 -2.57 28.84 -10.70
C THR A 261 -2.00 29.62 -9.51
N LYS A 262 -2.17 30.95 -9.50
CA LYS A 262 -1.88 31.75 -8.31
C LYS A 262 -2.71 31.22 -7.15
N ASN A 263 -2.11 31.16 -5.95
CA ASN A 263 -2.82 30.86 -4.71
C ASN A 263 -4.04 31.80 -4.58
N ARG A 264 -5.18 31.42 -5.14
CA ARG A 264 -6.44 32.05 -4.76
C ARG A 264 -6.64 31.68 -3.31
N GLU A 265 -6.68 32.69 -2.45
CA GLU A 265 -7.12 32.54 -1.07
C GLU A 265 -8.44 31.78 -1.11
N ILE A 266 -8.40 30.52 -0.72
CA ILE A 266 -9.62 29.76 -0.46
C ILE A 266 -10.11 30.32 0.86
N LYS A 267 -11.08 31.26 0.76
CA LYS A 267 -11.83 31.78 1.90
C LYS A 267 -12.70 30.68 2.50
#